data_3316bef457d1f7f6c73562cf2fa9c0e8
#
_entry.id   3316bef457d1f7f6c73562cf2fa9c0e8
#
_cell.length_a   1.000
_cell.length_b   1.000
_cell.length_c   1.000
_cell.angle_alpha   90.00
_cell.angle_beta   90.00
_cell.angle_gamma   90.00
#
_symmetry.space_group_name_H-M   'P 1'
#
loop_
_entity.id
_entity.type
_entity.pdbx_description
1 polymer ?
#
loop_
_entity_poly.entity_id
_entity_poly.type
_entity_poly.pdbx_seq_one_letter_code
_entity_poly.pdbx_strand_id
1 'polypeptide(L)'
;QNVKQGIAERARSHAAEGLDQRSNPYRELPRAESDARAAAGEPFAVRLKVPREGQTRFEDIVYGTQERNYSEIEDLVLLRSDGHPLYNLSVVLDDIEMAITHVIRGQDHLTNTHKQILIYEALGAAVPQFAHLPLILAPNKGKLSKRKHGEVVSLTTYRDRGFVPAAFRNFLALLGWSPDDDQEILPLRELAEKFSLAGIGRANAVFNFTENDPRHWTDDKALWMNAEYIRTMPPAELVPMVKAELRAAKLWREEYEEDERAWFERAVELIRHRFFTLKDFSSQGRAYFSDDFDFDETAVSKNLSKEPRLQEWLPELATRLEAVDPFDAASVEVAVRQFADELQVKAGLFINASRTMLTGQAVGPSMFEVFELLGRERSVLRLRSGVPWFASTSLSHPVKTG
;
A
#
# COMPACT_ATOMS: atom_id res chain seq x y z
N GLN A 1 -6.85 27.03 20.66
CA GLN A 1 -6.36 27.69 19.42
C GLN A 1 -5.42 28.86 19.73
N ASN A 2 -5.72 29.69 20.74
CA ASN A 2 -4.92 30.89 21.07
C ASN A 2 -3.49 30.58 21.58
N VAL A 3 -3.24 29.47 22.27
CA VAL A 3 -1.91 29.12 22.78
C VAL A 3 -0.96 28.69 21.66
N LYS A 4 -1.48 27.96 20.63
CA LYS A 4 -0.65 27.54 19.47
C LYS A 4 -0.33 28.74 18.55
N GLN A 5 -1.21 29.70 18.42
CA GLN A 5 -0.93 30.94 17.67
C GLN A 5 0.14 31.80 18.37
N GLY A 6 0.06 31.95 19.70
CA GLY A 6 1.07 32.70 20.45
C GLY A 6 2.46 32.06 20.42
N ILE A 7 2.57 30.72 20.39
CA ILE A 7 3.87 30.03 20.22
C ILE A 7 4.42 30.22 18.81
N ALA A 8 3.57 30.16 17.78
CA ALA A 8 3.99 30.36 16.39
C ALA A 8 4.38 31.83 16.10
N GLU A 9 3.70 32.79 16.72
CA GLU A 9 4.06 34.22 16.63
C GLU A 9 5.38 34.53 17.34
N ARG A 10 5.60 34.00 18.54
CA ARG A 10 6.89 34.14 19.26
C ARG A 10 8.02 33.45 18.48
N ALA A 11 7.82 32.29 17.87
CA ALA A 11 8.82 31.65 17.03
C ALA A 11 9.13 32.48 15.75
N ARG A 12 8.14 33.17 15.19
CA ARG A 12 8.34 34.07 14.03
C ARG A 12 9.01 35.37 14.40
N SER A 13 8.70 35.99 15.56
CA SER A 13 9.36 37.19 16.03
C SER A 13 10.82 36.93 16.35
N HIS A 14 11.15 35.79 16.98
CA HIS A 14 12.56 35.42 17.23
C HIS A 14 13.33 35.11 15.94
N ALA A 15 12.69 34.62 14.89
CA ALA A 15 13.33 34.43 13.59
C ALA A 15 13.49 35.74 12.80
N ALA A 16 12.61 36.72 13.01
CA ALA A 16 12.69 38.03 12.35
C ALA A 16 13.68 39.01 12.99
N GLU A 17 14.01 38.82 14.26
CA GLU A 17 14.92 39.70 15.00
C GLU A 17 16.40 39.38 14.79
N GLY A 18 16.73 38.34 13.97
CA GLY A 18 18.14 38.03 13.65
C GLY A 18 19.02 37.82 14.88
N LEU A 19 18.44 37.44 16.00
CA LEU A 19 19.16 37.05 17.20
C LEU A 19 20.03 35.86 16.86
N ASP A 20 21.28 36.14 16.50
CA ASP A 20 22.35 35.15 16.49
C ASP A 20 22.29 34.43 17.85
N GLN A 21 21.80 33.18 17.85
CA GLN A 21 21.67 32.38 19.09
C GLN A 21 23.04 32.24 19.79
N ARG A 22 24.12 32.64 19.12
CA ARG A 22 25.51 32.75 19.65
C ARG A 22 25.77 34.06 20.39
N SER A 23 24.89 35.05 20.29
CA SER A 23 24.94 36.27 21.09
C SER A 23 24.38 36.12 22.49
N ASN A 24 24.05 34.88 22.90
CA ASN A 24 23.61 34.58 24.25
C ASN A 24 24.65 35.09 25.28
N PRO A 25 24.30 36.07 26.14
CA PRO A 25 25.25 36.68 27.09
C PRO A 25 25.83 35.65 28.09
N TYR A 26 25.12 34.53 28.31
CA TYR A 26 25.60 33.47 29.20
C TYR A 26 26.57 32.50 28.54
N ARG A 27 26.81 32.61 27.23
CA ARG A 27 27.71 31.70 26.52
C ARG A 27 29.14 31.73 27.02
N GLU A 28 29.60 32.90 27.40
CA GLU A 28 30.96 33.11 27.89
C GLU A 28 31.04 33.24 29.43
N LEU A 29 29.96 32.83 30.11
CA LEU A 29 29.94 32.84 31.59
C LEU A 29 31.01 31.89 32.15
N PRO A 30 31.84 32.33 33.09
CA PRO A 30 32.79 31.45 33.76
C PRO A 30 32.09 30.25 34.41
N ARG A 31 32.71 29.08 34.31
CA ARG A 31 32.10 27.84 34.82
C ARG A 31 31.73 27.96 36.32
N ALA A 32 32.63 28.53 37.11
CA ALA A 32 32.40 28.72 38.56
C ALA A 32 31.15 29.58 38.84
N GLU A 33 30.91 30.62 38.03
CA GLU A 33 29.70 31.46 38.17
C GLU A 33 28.46 30.72 37.70
N SER A 34 28.54 29.99 36.60
CA SER A 34 27.46 29.15 36.11
C SER A 34 27.03 28.09 37.14
N ASP A 35 28.03 27.41 37.75
CA ASP A 35 27.79 26.38 38.78
C ASP A 35 27.18 27.01 40.05
N ALA A 36 27.64 28.18 40.45
CA ALA A 36 27.09 28.90 41.61
C ALA A 36 25.62 29.33 41.40
N ARG A 37 25.28 29.82 40.22
CA ARG A 37 23.90 30.19 39.86
C ARG A 37 22.98 28.96 39.81
N ALA A 38 23.47 27.88 39.25
CA ALA A 38 22.72 26.60 39.21
C ALA A 38 22.49 26.08 40.65
N ALA A 39 23.52 26.14 41.51
CA ALA A 39 23.40 25.74 42.91
C ALA A 39 22.46 26.66 43.70
N ALA A 40 22.32 27.92 43.32
CA ALA A 40 21.33 28.85 43.88
C ALA A 40 19.88 28.59 43.43
N GLY A 41 19.65 27.61 42.57
CA GLY A 41 18.34 27.23 42.08
C GLY A 41 17.81 28.09 40.94
N GLU A 42 18.63 28.87 40.28
CA GLU A 42 18.21 29.61 39.10
C GLU A 42 17.83 28.63 37.96
N PRO A 43 16.70 28.83 37.29
CA PRO A 43 16.33 27.97 36.14
C PRO A 43 17.35 28.13 35.00
N PHE A 44 17.88 27.02 34.51
CA PHE A 44 18.84 27.03 33.39
C PHE A 44 18.57 25.90 32.39
N ALA A 45 19.01 26.08 31.15
CA ALA A 45 19.07 25.07 30.12
C ALA A 45 20.53 24.75 29.79
N VAL A 46 20.85 23.48 29.62
CA VAL A 46 22.21 23.09 29.16
C VAL A 46 22.29 23.17 27.66
N ARG A 47 23.30 23.86 27.13
CA ARG A 47 23.55 23.96 25.69
C ARG A 47 24.92 23.40 25.33
N LEU A 48 25.02 22.81 24.15
CA LEU A 48 26.28 22.48 23.54
C LEU A 48 26.94 23.78 23.02
N LYS A 49 28.16 24.09 23.47
CA LYS A 49 28.93 25.22 22.99
C LYS A 49 29.66 24.81 21.71
N VAL A 50 29.08 25.11 20.55
CA VAL A 50 29.66 24.79 19.24
C VAL A 50 30.92 25.68 19.00
N PRO A 51 32.05 25.13 18.51
CA PRO A 51 33.21 25.93 18.15
C PRO A 51 32.84 27.04 17.16
N ARG A 52 33.58 28.12 17.18
CA ARG A 52 33.31 29.27 16.31
C ARG A 52 33.85 29.09 14.91
N GLU A 53 34.99 28.38 14.79
CA GLU A 53 35.69 28.13 13.54
C GLU A 53 35.90 26.66 13.31
N GLY A 54 35.96 26.26 12.03
CA GLY A 54 36.08 24.88 11.61
C GLY A 54 34.76 24.33 11.07
N GLN A 55 34.71 23.00 10.89
CA GLN A 55 33.59 22.33 10.31
C GLN A 55 33.41 20.91 10.89
N THR A 56 32.21 20.41 10.90
CA THR A 56 31.95 18.97 11.03
C THR A 56 32.12 18.30 9.67
N ARG A 57 32.63 17.09 9.68
CA ARG A 57 32.73 16.23 8.49
C ARG A 57 32.41 14.78 8.85
N PHE A 58 31.65 14.11 7.98
CA PHE A 58 31.45 12.67 8.07
C PHE A 58 31.21 12.06 6.68
N GLU A 59 31.46 10.77 6.56
CA GLU A 59 31.14 9.99 5.35
C GLU A 59 29.78 9.33 5.53
N ASP A 60 28.82 9.74 4.69
CA ASP A 60 27.53 9.06 4.57
C ASP A 60 27.63 7.96 3.53
N ILE A 61 27.17 6.75 3.86
CA ILE A 61 27.29 5.58 2.97
C ILE A 61 26.58 5.81 1.62
N VAL A 62 25.48 6.58 1.63
CA VAL A 62 24.67 6.86 0.43
C VAL A 62 25.09 8.16 -0.24
N TYR A 63 25.20 9.24 0.52
CA TYR A 63 25.43 10.58 -0.02
C TYR A 63 26.92 10.98 -0.09
N GLY A 64 27.84 10.17 0.45
CA GLY A 64 29.27 10.47 0.47
C GLY A 64 29.63 11.54 1.50
N THR A 65 30.72 12.23 1.28
CA THR A 65 31.23 13.25 2.22
C THR A 65 30.21 14.34 2.46
N GLN A 66 29.89 14.56 3.72
CA GLN A 66 29.05 15.64 4.20
C GLN A 66 29.84 16.58 5.08
N GLU A 67 29.82 17.87 4.74
CA GLU A 67 30.54 18.91 5.47
C GLU A 67 29.61 20.05 5.85
N ARG A 68 29.81 20.62 7.03
CA ARG A 68 29.06 21.81 7.46
C ARG A 68 29.93 22.69 8.40
N ASN A 69 30.00 23.97 8.08
CA ASN A 69 30.72 24.91 8.90
C ASN A 69 30.08 25.07 10.29
N TYR A 70 30.88 25.18 11.33
CA TYR A 70 30.37 25.46 12.68
C TYR A 70 29.57 26.75 12.74
N SER A 71 29.90 27.72 11.87
CA SER A 71 29.15 28.98 11.76
C SER A 71 27.68 28.80 11.40
N GLU A 72 27.32 27.68 10.79
CA GLU A 72 25.96 27.34 10.39
C GLU A 72 25.21 26.47 11.42
N ILE A 73 25.88 26.07 12.51
CA ILE A 73 25.32 25.24 13.56
C ILE A 73 25.11 26.08 14.81
N GLU A 74 23.92 26.09 15.33
CA GLU A 74 23.54 26.77 16.55
C GLU A 74 24.11 26.10 17.82
N ASP A 75 24.29 26.85 18.91
CA ASP A 75 24.50 26.27 20.23
C ASP A 75 23.22 25.59 20.68
N LEU A 76 23.08 24.28 20.36
CA LEU A 76 21.84 23.55 20.55
C LEU A 76 21.54 23.27 22.03
N VAL A 77 20.28 23.37 22.42
CA VAL A 77 19.83 22.95 23.74
C VAL A 77 19.92 21.45 23.85
N LEU A 78 20.61 20.94 24.87
CA LEU A 78 20.72 19.53 25.19
C LEU A 78 19.69 19.12 26.26
N LEU A 79 19.64 19.93 27.38
CA LEU A 79 18.66 19.75 28.45
C LEU A 79 17.85 21.03 28.63
N ARG A 80 16.56 20.87 28.81
CA ARG A 80 15.62 21.93 29.16
C ARG A 80 15.76 22.32 30.62
N SER A 81 15.18 23.47 31.02
CA SER A 81 15.16 23.92 32.39
C SER A 81 14.42 23.03 33.38
N ASP A 82 13.56 22.14 32.87
CA ASP A 82 12.87 21.10 33.64
C ASP A 82 13.66 19.78 33.74
N GLY A 83 14.89 19.77 33.23
CA GLY A 83 15.80 18.62 33.23
C GLY A 83 15.56 17.60 32.12
N HIS A 84 14.55 17.78 31.26
CA HIS A 84 14.27 16.85 30.18
C HIS A 84 15.26 17.01 29.02
N PRO A 85 15.87 15.91 28.53
CA PRO A 85 16.74 15.96 27.37
C PRO A 85 15.95 16.22 26.10
N LEU A 86 16.59 16.92 25.14
CA LEU A 86 16.05 17.09 23.80
C LEU A 86 16.54 15.96 22.87
N TYR A 87 15.82 15.80 21.75
CA TYR A 87 15.98 14.71 20.79
C TYR A 87 17.44 14.38 20.45
N ASN A 88 18.25 15.39 20.09
CA ASN A 88 19.63 15.13 19.65
C ASN A 88 20.53 14.55 20.75
N LEU A 89 20.32 14.94 22.02
CA LEU A 89 21.05 14.35 23.13
C LEU A 89 20.53 12.94 23.44
N SER A 90 19.21 12.77 23.53
CA SER A 90 18.60 11.47 23.87
C SER A 90 19.01 10.38 22.87
N VAL A 91 18.90 10.67 21.56
CA VAL A 91 19.22 9.67 20.54
C VAL A 91 20.69 9.28 20.55
N VAL A 92 21.60 10.23 20.81
CA VAL A 92 23.05 9.94 20.91
C VAL A 92 23.35 9.07 22.13
N LEU A 93 22.73 9.35 23.27
CA LEU A 93 22.92 8.54 24.47
C LEU A 93 22.37 7.12 24.29
N ASP A 94 21.17 6.99 23.73
CA ASP A 94 20.57 5.70 23.40
C ASP A 94 21.45 4.89 22.43
N ASP A 95 21.96 5.52 21.38
CA ASP A 95 22.84 4.89 20.40
C ASP A 95 24.17 4.42 21.05
N ILE A 96 24.73 5.19 21.97
CA ILE A 96 25.93 4.81 22.73
C ILE A 96 25.64 3.62 23.65
N GLU A 97 24.57 3.69 24.46
CA GLU A 97 24.22 2.63 25.40
C GLU A 97 23.88 1.31 24.71
N MET A 98 23.20 1.40 23.56
CA MET A 98 22.83 0.23 22.73
C MET A 98 23.96 -0.25 21.82
N ALA A 99 25.12 0.41 21.84
CA ALA A 99 26.26 0.10 20.97
C ALA A 99 25.88 0.06 19.48
N ILE A 100 25.09 1.03 19.02
CA ILE A 100 24.65 1.12 17.62
C ILE A 100 25.87 1.38 16.72
N THR A 101 26.06 0.53 15.73
CA THR A 101 27.17 0.62 14.77
C THR A 101 26.80 1.39 13.51
N HIS A 102 25.54 1.34 13.09
CA HIS A 102 25.04 1.98 11.88
C HIS A 102 23.71 2.68 12.17
N VAL A 103 23.59 3.95 11.80
CA VAL A 103 22.35 4.73 11.85
C VAL A 103 21.79 4.87 10.43
N ILE A 104 20.73 4.12 10.13
CA ILE A 104 20.07 4.13 8.82
C ILE A 104 18.72 4.82 8.96
N ARG A 105 18.53 5.98 8.27
CA ARG A 105 17.34 6.82 8.46
C ARG A 105 17.07 7.73 7.25
N GLY A 106 15.96 8.44 7.24
CA GLY A 106 15.64 9.38 6.15
C GLY A 106 16.63 10.57 6.05
N GLN A 107 16.88 11.02 4.83
CA GLN A 107 17.81 12.14 4.54
C GLN A 107 17.40 13.49 5.15
N ASP A 108 16.17 13.64 5.60
CA ASP A 108 15.70 14.81 6.35
C ASP A 108 16.44 14.99 7.70
N HIS A 109 17.16 13.97 8.15
CA HIS A 109 18.01 14.01 9.33
C HIS A 109 19.50 14.31 9.05
N LEU A 110 19.91 14.53 7.79
CA LEU A 110 21.31 14.87 7.44
C LEU A 110 21.83 16.05 8.27
N THR A 111 21.04 17.11 8.40
CA THR A 111 21.43 18.28 9.21
C THR A 111 21.52 17.98 10.71
N ASN A 112 20.74 17.01 11.20
CA ASN A 112 20.80 16.57 12.60
C ASN A 112 22.08 15.78 12.87
N THR A 113 22.60 15.05 11.88
CA THR A 113 23.81 14.25 12.01
C THR A 113 25.01 15.12 12.39
N HIS A 114 25.16 16.28 11.75
CA HIS A 114 26.21 17.24 12.13
C HIS A 114 26.14 17.67 13.61
N LYS A 115 24.91 17.88 14.11
CA LYS A 115 24.68 18.25 15.52
C LYS A 115 24.99 17.07 16.46
N GLN A 116 24.62 15.87 16.05
CA GLN A 116 24.82 14.65 16.82
C GLN A 116 26.31 14.27 16.91
N ILE A 117 27.07 14.42 15.83
CA ILE A 117 28.54 14.22 15.83
C ILE A 117 29.20 15.09 16.89
N LEU A 118 28.83 16.35 16.99
CA LEU A 118 29.36 17.25 18.02
C LEU A 118 29.03 16.78 19.45
N ILE A 119 27.90 16.11 19.65
CA ILE A 119 27.52 15.51 20.94
C ILE A 119 28.38 14.26 21.21
N TYR A 120 28.54 13.35 20.22
CA TYR A 120 29.43 12.18 20.34
C TYR A 120 30.85 12.62 20.73
N GLU A 121 31.41 13.64 20.04
CA GLU A 121 32.73 14.19 20.30
C GLU A 121 32.82 14.77 21.71
N ALA A 122 31.82 15.56 22.13
CA ALA A 122 31.79 16.16 23.46
C ALA A 122 31.70 15.10 24.58
N LEU A 123 31.10 13.93 24.34
CA LEU A 123 31.04 12.82 25.26
C LEU A 123 32.26 11.88 25.16
N GLY A 124 33.14 12.08 24.20
CA GLY A 124 34.30 11.22 23.95
C GLY A 124 33.89 9.82 23.44
N ALA A 125 32.74 9.71 22.82
CA ALA A 125 32.19 8.47 22.34
C ALA A 125 32.51 8.24 20.85
N ALA A 126 32.55 6.95 20.43
CA ALA A 126 32.74 6.60 19.03
C ALA A 126 31.50 6.99 18.19
N VAL A 127 31.76 7.63 17.04
CA VAL A 127 30.69 8.01 16.09
C VAL A 127 30.31 6.80 15.25
N PRO A 128 29.02 6.43 15.17
CA PRO A 128 28.56 5.33 14.31
C PRO A 128 28.67 5.68 12.83
N GLN A 129 28.53 4.68 11.95
CA GLN A 129 28.37 4.93 10.52
C GLN A 129 26.96 5.43 10.22
N PHE A 130 26.82 6.31 9.21
CA PHE A 130 25.54 6.86 8.80
C PHE A 130 25.19 6.47 7.37
N ALA A 131 23.93 6.12 7.16
CA ALA A 131 23.34 5.92 5.83
C ALA A 131 21.98 6.65 5.78
N HIS A 132 21.90 7.71 4.99
CA HIS A 132 20.65 8.44 4.84
C HIS A 132 19.90 7.97 3.60
N LEU A 133 18.62 7.60 3.79
CA LEU A 133 17.75 7.12 2.75
C LEU A 133 17.04 8.27 2.02
N PRO A 134 16.76 8.16 0.72
CA PRO A 134 15.96 9.14 0.00
C PRO A 134 14.56 9.27 0.61
N LEU A 135 13.92 10.42 0.39
CA LEU A 135 12.55 10.64 0.83
C LEU A 135 11.55 9.96 -0.10
N ILE A 136 10.44 9.54 0.48
CA ILE A 136 9.25 9.17 -0.27
C ILE A 136 8.39 10.43 -0.39
N LEU A 137 8.11 10.83 -1.62
CA LEU A 137 7.36 12.03 -1.97
C LEU A 137 5.95 11.65 -2.44
N ALA A 138 4.98 12.50 -2.18
CA ALA A 138 3.65 12.44 -2.76
C ALA A 138 3.68 12.90 -4.25
N PRO A 139 2.59 12.70 -5.03
CA PRO A 139 2.54 13.11 -6.43
C PRO A 139 2.87 14.58 -6.69
N ASN A 140 2.55 15.46 -5.75
CA ASN A 140 2.89 16.89 -5.78
C ASN A 140 4.36 17.19 -5.39
N LYS A 141 5.21 16.16 -5.28
CA LYS A 141 6.61 16.24 -4.84
C LYS A 141 6.82 16.76 -3.41
N GLY A 142 5.77 16.90 -2.62
CA GLY A 142 5.86 17.16 -1.18
C GLY A 142 6.23 15.89 -0.42
N LYS A 143 6.85 16.04 0.77
CA LYS A 143 7.16 14.88 1.63
C LYS A 143 5.89 14.13 2.01
N LEU A 144 5.87 12.83 1.75
CA LEU A 144 4.77 11.94 2.16
C LEU A 144 4.70 11.87 3.69
N SER A 145 3.51 12.08 4.27
CA SER A 145 3.34 12.06 5.72
C SER A 145 1.92 11.69 6.14
N LYS A 146 1.78 10.95 7.25
CA LYS A 146 0.47 10.56 7.82
C LYS A 146 -0.46 11.75 8.08
N ARG A 147 0.10 12.89 8.49
CA ARG A 147 -0.68 14.10 8.82
C ARG A 147 -1.38 14.71 7.60
N LYS A 148 -0.74 14.64 6.42
CA LYS A 148 -1.25 15.27 5.19
C LYS A 148 -2.01 14.29 4.31
N HIS A 149 -1.56 13.03 4.23
CA HIS A 149 -2.03 12.06 3.26
C HIS A 149 -2.80 10.89 3.90
N GLY A 150 -3.00 10.93 5.24
CA GLY A 150 -3.92 10.06 5.96
C GLY A 150 -3.64 8.56 5.76
N GLU A 151 -4.67 7.87 5.28
CA GLU A 151 -4.71 6.42 5.19
C GLU A 151 -3.70 5.79 4.23
N VAL A 152 -3.34 6.48 3.13
CA VAL A 152 -2.44 5.95 2.11
C VAL A 152 -1.02 5.67 2.62
N VAL A 153 -0.64 6.28 3.75
CA VAL A 153 0.65 6.06 4.44
C VAL A 153 0.51 5.13 5.65
N SER A 154 -0.66 4.55 5.90
CA SER A 154 -0.90 3.67 7.03
C SER A 154 -0.75 2.20 6.62
N LEU A 155 0.13 1.46 7.29
CA LEU A 155 0.31 0.03 7.07
C LEU A 155 -1.01 -0.75 7.25
N THR A 156 -1.84 -0.33 8.21
CA THR A 156 -3.14 -0.96 8.46
C THR A 156 -4.10 -0.84 7.28
N THR A 157 -4.06 0.26 6.54
CA THR A 157 -4.86 0.45 5.33
C THR A 157 -4.56 -0.61 4.28
N TYR A 158 -3.29 -0.93 4.05
CA TYR A 158 -2.90 -1.98 3.09
C TYR A 158 -3.37 -3.36 3.54
N ARG A 159 -3.17 -3.69 4.81
CA ARG A 159 -3.70 -4.94 5.40
C ARG A 159 -5.22 -5.03 5.22
N ASP A 160 -5.94 -3.98 5.59
CA ASP A 160 -7.40 -3.96 5.60
C ASP A 160 -7.98 -3.94 4.17
N ARG A 161 -7.20 -3.48 3.18
CA ARG A 161 -7.51 -3.55 1.74
C ARG A 161 -6.98 -4.82 1.06
N GLY A 162 -6.46 -5.78 1.82
CA GLY A 162 -6.12 -7.11 1.35
C GLY A 162 -4.79 -7.24 0.62
N PHE A 163 -3.81 -6.40 0.96
CA PHE A 163 -2.44 -6.59 0.52
C PHE A 163 -1.79 -7.79 1.21
N VAL A 164 -1.07 -8.58 0.44
CA VAL A 164 -0.24 -9.67 0.95
C VAL A 164 1.01 -9.07 1.61
N PRO A 165 1.35 -9.45 2.86
CA PRO A 165 2.48 -8.86 3.57
C PRO A 165 3.82 -8.96 2.82
N ALA A 166 4.06 -10.06 2.11
CA ALA A 166 5.25 -10.26 1.30
C ALA A 166 5.34 -9.26 0.13
N ALA A 167 4.23 -9.03 -0.58
CA ALA A 167 4.15 -8.07 -1.67
C ALA A 167 4.41 -6.63 -1.20
N PHE A 168 3.77 -6.23 -0.11
CA PHE A 168 3.92 -4.88 0.41
C PHE A 168 5.33 -4.60 0.92
N ARG A 169 5.97 -5.57 1.58
CA ARG A 169 7.37 -5.49 2.00
C ARG A 169 8.31 -5.35 0.81
N ASN A 170 8.12 -6.16 -0.24
CA ASN A 170 8.90 -6.07 -1.47
C ASN A 170 8.75 -4.70 -2.12
N PHE A 171 7.52 -4.20 -2.24
CA PHE A 171 7.25 -2.86 -2.77
C PHE A 171 7.98 -1.77 -1.98
N LEU A 172 7.89 -1.81 -0.65
CA LEU A 172 8.58 -0.82 0.22
C LEU A 172 10.10 -0.88 0.06
N ALA A 173 10.68 -2.06 -0.12
CA ALA A 173 12.12 -2.20 -0.33
C ALA A 173 12.58 -1.47 -1.60
N LEU A 174 11.80 -1.52 -2.67
CA LEU A 174 12.13 -0.87 -3.95
C LEU A 174 11.88 0.65 -3.98
N LEU A 175 11.32 1.24 -2.93
CA LEU A 175 11.11 2.70 -2.86
C LEU A 175 12.38 3.52 -2.60
N GLY A 176 13.51 2.92 -2.47
CA GLY A 176 14.77 3.63 -2.26
C GLY A 176 16.01 2.77 -2.45
N TRP A 177 15.80 1.53 -2.81
CA TRP A 177 16.82 0.57 -3.10
C TRP A 177 16.47 -0.19 -4.38
N SER A 178 17.46 -0.64 -5.15
CA SER A 178 17.28 -1.52 -6.29
C SER A 178 18.37 -2.60 -6.30
N PRO A 179 18.01 -3.83 -6.71
CA PRO A 179 19.02 -4.87 -7.00
C PRO A 179 19.80 -4.51 -8.29
N ASP A 180 20.95 -5.14 -8.46
CA ASP A 180 21.81 -4.88 -9.63
C ASP A 180 21.26 -5.47 -10.94
N ASP A 181 20.23 -6.33 -10.86
CA ASP A 181 19.69 -7.13 -11.97
C ASP A 181 18.25 -6.75 -12.40
N ASP A 182 17.78 -5.58 -12.05
CA ASP A 182 16.43 -5.06 -12.37
C ASP A 182 15.25 -5.98 -11.96
N GLN A 183 15.49 -6.99 -11.12
CA GLN A 183 14.44 -7.87 -10.63
C GLN A 183 13.51 -7.12 -9.67
N GLU A 184 12.20 -7.19 -9.93
CA GLU A 184 11.21 -6.48 -9.14
C GLU A 184 10.47 -7.37 -8.12
N ILE A 185 10.27 -8.64 -8.44
CA ILE A 185 9.63 -9.60 -7.53
C ILE A 185 10.70 -10.37 -6.76
N LEU A 186 10.83 -10.04 -5.48
CA LEU A 186 11.88 -10.52 -4.60
C LEU A 186 11.27 -11.14 -3.33
N PRO A 187 11.18 -12.47 -3.22
CA PRO A 187 10.86 -13.12 -1.96
C PRO A 187 11.81 -12.68 -0.84
N LEU A 188 11.33 -12.68 0.41
CA LEU A 188 12.07 -12.13 1.55
C LEU A 188 13.52 -12.64 1.65
N ARG A 189 13.73 -13.95 1.41
CA ARG A 189 15.06 -14.54 1.47
C ARG A 189 15.98 -13.94 0.41
N GLU A 190 15.50 -13.87 -0.81
CA GLU A 190 16.25 -13.33 -1.94
C GLU A 190 16.52 -11.83 -1.77
N LEU A 191 15.51 -11.09 -1.28
CA LEU A 191 15.66 -9.68 -0.93
C LEU A 191 16.76 -9.47 0.12
N ALA A 192 16.80 -10.32 1.16
CA ALA A 192 17.81 -10.25 2.20
C ALA A 192 19.22 -10.62 1.68
N GLU A 193 19.32 -11.59 0.76
CA GLU A 193 20.59 -12.01 0.13
C GLU A 193 21.15 -10.93 -0.82
N LYS A 194 20.28 -10.21 -1.55
CA LYS A 194 20.67 -9.16 -2.51
C LYS A 194 20.83 -7.77 -1.87
N PHE A 195 20.23 -7.55 -0.70
CA PHE A 195 20.26 -6.23 -0.08
C PHE A 195 21.67 -5.78 0.25
N SER A 196 22.01 -4.57 -0.17
CA SER A 196 23.26 -3.90 0.21
C SER A 196 22.99 -2.41 0.41
N LEU A 197 23.77 -1.77 1.30
CA LEU A 197 23.70 -0.32 1.48
C LEU A 197 24.17 0.43 0.23
N ALA A 198 25.05 -0.17 -0.58
CA ALA A 198 25.51 0.41 -1.85
C ALA A 198 24.41 0.50 -2.92
N GLY A 199 23.42 -0.39 -2.87
CA GLY A 199 22.25 -0.38 -3.76
C GLY A 199 21.21 0.70 -3.41
N ILE A 200 21.40 1.46 -2.33
CA ILE A 200 20.47 2.53 -1.96
C ILE A 200 20.67 3.73 -2.90
N GLY A 201 19.58 4.09 -3.59
CA GLY A 201 19.57 5.24 -4.50
C GLY A 201 19.62 6.59 -3.77
N ARG A 202 20.08 7.64 -4.48
CA ARG A 202 20.07 9.02 -3.95
C ARG A 202 18.82 9.81 -4.35
N ALA A 203 18.10 9.33 -5.36
CA ALA A 203 16.91 9.98 -5.87
C ALA A 203 15.68 9.67 -4.99
N ASN A 204 14.90 10.71 -4.71
CA ASN A 204 13.64 10.54 -4.00
C ASN A 204 12.67 9.72 -4.82
N ALA A 205 12.00 8.76 -4.17
CA ALA A 205 10.92 8.00 -4.78
C ALA A 205 9.63 8.82 -4.77
N VAL A 206 8.87 8.82 -5.87
CA VAL A 206 7.52 9.37 -5.90
C VAL A 206 6.54 8.24 -5.73
N PHE A 207 5.70 8.35 -4.73
CA PHE A 207 4.61 7.43 -4.45
C PHE A 207 3.33 8.01 -5.07
N ASN A 208 2.85 7.38 -6.13
CA ASN A 208 1.71 7.87 -6.90
C ASN A 208 0.39 7.36 -6.32
N PHE A 209 -0.55 8.27 -6.15
CA PHE A 209 -1.92 7.97 -5.75
C PHE A 209 -2.83 9.15 -6.11
N THR A 210 -4.13 8.89 -6.22
CA THR A 210 -5.15 9.91 -6.41
C THR A 210 -6.10 9.91 -5.22
N GLU A 211 -6.20 11.05 -4.54
CA GLU A 211 -7.09 11.18 -3.39
C GLU A 211 -8.54 10.95 -3.81
N ASN A 212 -9.27 10.17 -3.00
CA ASN A 212 -10.68 9.83 -3.22
C ASN A 212 -10.98 9.04 -4.52
N ASP A 213 -9.97 8.49 -5.19
CA ASP A 213 -10.17 7.55 -6.29
C ASP A 213 -10.04 6.11 -5.78
N PRO A 214 -11.12 5.31 -5.78
CA PRO A 214 -11.06 3.93 -5.30
C PRO A 214 -10.18 3.01 -6.18
N ARG A 215 -9.85 3.41 -7.41
CA ARG A 215 -8.99 2.64 -8.32
C ARG A 215 -7.52 2.98 -8.16
N HIS A 216 -7.20 4.26 -7.97
CA HIS A 216 -5.83 4.79 -7.87
C HIS A 216 -5.53 5.30 -6.45
N TRP A 217 -6.11 4.67 -5.43
CA TRP A 217 -5.92 5.03 -4.02
C TRP A 217 -4.49 4.80 -3.51
N THR A 218 -3.70 4.00 -4.22
CA THR A 218 -2.29 3.70 -3.95
C THR A 218 -1.51 3.62 -5.26
N ASP A 219 -0.21 3.43 -5.18
CA ASP A 219 0.67 3.32 -6.33
C ASP A 219 0.32 2.10 -7.20
N ASP A 220 0.18 2.30 -8.51
CA ASP A 220 -0.15 1.25 -9.46
C ASP A 220 0.87 0.10 -9.45
N LYS A 221 2.15 0.41 -9.20
CA LYS A 221 3.19 -0.61 -9.03
C LYS A 221 2.96 -1.46 -7.78
N ALA A 222 2.47 -0.86 -6.69
CA ALA A 222 2.10 -1.61 -5.48
C ALA A 222 0.96 -2.60 -5.76
N LEU A 223 -0.08 -2.17 -6.46
CA LEU A 223 -1.20 -3.02 -6.87
C LEU A 223 -0.75 -4.14 -7.80
N TRP A 224 0.03 -3.80 -8.83
CA TRP A 224 0.59 -4.79 -9.75
C TRP A 224 1.44 -5.83 -9.01
N MET A 225 2.33 -5.39 -8.14
CA MET A 225 3.18 -6.30 -7.37
C MET A 225 2.35 -7.22 -6.47
N ASN A 226 1.32 -6.69 -5.83
CA ASN A 226 0.42 -7.50 -5.01
C ASN A 226 -0.32 -8.55 -5.83
N ALA A 227 -0.78 -8.19 -7.04
CA ALA A 227 -1.38 -9.13 -7.98
C ALA A 227 -0.40 -10.23 -8.41
N GLU A 228 0.88 -9.88 -8.68
CA GLU A 228 1.91 -10.88 -9.01
C GLU A 228 2.14 -11.88 -7.87
N TYR A 229 2.22 -11.39 -6.62
CA TYR A 229 2.31 -12.28 -5.46
C TYR A 229 1.10 -13.19 -5.33
N ILE A 230 -0.13 -12.66 -5.46
CA ILE A 230 -1.34 -13.47 -5.42
C ILE A 230 -1.33 -14.52 -6.54
N ARG A 231 -0.87 -14.16 -7.76
CA ARG A 231 -0.83 -15.02 -8.93
C ARG A 231 0.19 -16.15 -8.81
N THR A 232 1.33 -15.88 -8.20
CA THR A 232 2.47 -16.82 -8.17
C THR A 232 2.66 -17.55 -6.85
N MET A 233 2.02 -17.08 -5.78
CA MET A 233 2.12 -17.67 -4.44
C MET A 233 1.66 -19.15 -4.45
N PRO A 234 2.38 -20.05 -3.77
CA PRO A 234 1.93 -21.43 -3.63
C PRO A 234 0.53 -21.52 -3.04
N PRO A 235 -0.35 -22.40 -3.53
CA PRO A 235 -1.71 -22.57 -2.99
C PRO A 235 -1.73 -22.79 -1.47
N ALA A 236 -0.76 -23.54 -0.94
CA ALA A 236 -0.66 -23.77 0.51
C ALA A 236 -0.48 -22.48 1.35
N GLU A 237 0.04 -21.40 0.77
CA GLU A 237 0.18 -20.10 1.41
C GLU A 237 -1.03 -19.19 1.13
N LEU A 238 -1.56 -19.21 -0.08
CA LEU A 238 -2.65 -18.34 -0.51
C LEU A 238 -4.00 -18.77 0.11
N VAL A 239 -4.32 -20.07 0.08
CA VAL A 239 -5.60 -20.61 0.55
C VAL A 239 -5.95 -20.19 1.99
N PRO A 240 -5.03 -20.23 2.98
CA PRO A 240 -5.31 -19.74 4.31
C PRO A 240 -5.65 -18.24 4.38
N MET A 241 -5.06 -17.42 3.51
CA MET A 241 -5.33 -15.97 3.44
C MET A 241 -6.71 -15.72 2.83
N VAL A 242 -7.06 -16.44 1.76
CA VAL A 242 -8.40 -16.36 1.14
C VAL A 242 -9.47 -16.85 2.12
N LYS A 243 -9.22 -17.94 2.86
CA LYS A 243 -10.11 -18.42 3.93
C LYS A 243 -10.37 -17.32 4.97
N ALA A 244 -9.34 -16.65 5.45
CA ALA A 244 -9.47 -15.57 6.42
C ALA A 244 -10.32 -14.42 5.86
N GLU A 245 -10.14 -14.06 4.59
CA GLU A 245 -10.93 -13.04 3.91
C GLU A 245 -12.39 -13.45 3.76
N LEU A 246 -12.68 -14.69 3.30
CA LEU A 246 -14.04 -15.18 3.15
C LEU A 246 -14.77 -15.31 4.50
N ARG A 247 -14.07 -15.67 5.57
CA ARG A 247 -14.62 -15.63 6.94
C ARG A 247 -15.01 -14.23 7.37
N ALA A 248 -14.12 -13.27 7.15
CA ALA A 248 -14.38 -11.87 7.47
C ALA A 248 -15.59 -11.32 6.67
N ALA A 249 -15.75 -11.75 5.43
CA ALA A 249 -16.87 -11.40 4.55
C ALA A 249 -18.14 -12.24 4.76
N LYS A 250 -18.14 -13.21 5.70
CA LYS A 250 -19.25 -14.16 5.97
C LYS A 250 -19.62 -15.03 4.75
N LEU A 251 -18.63 -15.37 3.95
CA LEU A 251 -18.74 -16.24 2.77
C LEU A 251 -18.11 -17.61 2.98
N TRP A 252 -17.45 -17.81 4.12
CA TRP A 252 -16.83 -19.09 4.44
C TRP A 252 -17.88 -20.15 4.80
N ARG A 253 -17.70 -21.36 4.26
CA ARG A 253 -18.44 -22.56 4.62
C ARG A 253 -17.45 -23.61 5.12
N GLU A 254 -17.84 -24.38 6.13
CA GLU A 254 -16.92 -25.38 6.73
C GLU A 254 -16.70 -26.57 5.77
N GLU A 255 -17.62 -26.85 4.84
CA GLU A 255 -17.48 -27.85 3.79
C GLU A 255 -16.25 -27.60 2.89
N TYR A 256 -15.75 -26.36 2.82
CA TYR A 256 -14.52 -26.03 2.11
C TYR A 256 -13.25 -26.60 2.77
N GLU A 257 -13.32 -27.10 3.98
CA GLU A 257 -12.23 -27.84 4.65
C GLU A 257 -12.40 -29.35 4.55
N GLU A 258 -13.58 -29.81 4.20
CA GLU A 258 -13.98 -31.21 4.17
C GLU A 258 -14.25 -31.65 2.73
N ASP A 259 -15.49 -31.97 2.41
CA ASP A 259 -15.90 -32.57 1.13
C ASP A 259 -15.73 -31.65 -0.08
N GLU A 260 -15.82 -30.32 0.11
CA GLU A 260 -15.67 -29.33 -0.96
C GLU A 260 -14.25 -28.72 -1.04
N ARG A 261 -13.28 -29.29 -0.34
CA ARG A 261 -11.91 -28.75 -0.31
C ARG A 261 -11.28 -28.66 -1.71
N ALA A 262 -11.36 -29.72 -2.48
CA ALA A 262 -10.80 -29.73 -3.84
C ALA A 262 -11.50 -28.71 -4.76
N TRP A 263 -12.80 -28.55 -4.61
CA TRP A 263 -13.56 -27.53 -5.32
C TRP A 263 -13.10 -26.11 -4.91
N PHE A 264 -12.93 -25.85 -3.61
CA PHE A 264 -12.49 -24.55 -3.11
C PHE A 264 -11.09 -24.19 -3.61
N GLU A 265 -10.13 -25.12 -3.52
CA GLU A 265 -8.78 -24.91 -4.01
C GLU A 265 -8.76 -24.64 -5.53
N ARG A 266 -9.58 -25.36 -6.30
CA ARG A 266 -9.77 -25.13 -7.74
C ARG A 266 -10.42 -23.78 -8.03
N ALA A 267 -11.41 -23.35 -7.23
CA ALA A 267 -12.02 -22.03 -7.36
C ALA A 267 -11.00 -20.92 -7.13
N VAL A 268 -10.23 -20.98 -6.05
CA VAL A 268 -9.18 -20.02 -5.75
C VAL A 268 -8.16 -19.95 -6.89
N GLU A 269 -7.68 -21.12 -7.39
CA GLU A 269 -6.71 -21.18 -8.49
C GLU A 269 -7.26 -20.57 -9.78
N LEU A 270 -8.51 -20.81 -10.12
CA LEU A 270 -9.13 -20.31 -11.34
C LEU A 270 -9.25 -18.78 -11.34
N ILE A 271 -9.64 -18.18 -10.19
CA ILE A 271 -9.96 -16.74 -10.13
C ILE A 271 -8.78 -15.85 -9.75
N ARG A 272 -7.76 -16.37 -9.05
CA ARG A 272 -6.63 -15.58 -8.53
C ARG A 272 -5.87 -14.78 -9.61
N HIS A 273 -5.85 -15.25 -10.83
CA HIS A 273 -5.14 -14.61 -11.94
C HIS A 273 -5.73 -13.24 -12.36
N ARG A 274 -6.90 -12.89 -11.86
CA ARG A 274 -7.60 -11.65 -12.20
C ARG A 274 -7.67 -10.65 -11.04
N PHE A 275 -7.17 -11.04 -9.88
CA PHE A 275 -7.32 -10.28 -8.65
C PHE A 275 -6.05 -9.52 -8.29
N PHE A 276 -6.24 -8.32 -7.76
CA PHE A 276 -5.18 -7.43 -7.30
C PHE A 276 -4.96 -7.50 -5.79
N THR A 277 -6.00 -7.84 -5.04
CA THR A 277 -5.99 -7.90 -3.58
C THR A 277 -6.74 -9.12 -3.08
N LEU A 278 -6.52 -9.50 -1.81
CA LEU A 278 -7.31 -10.56 -1.17
C LEU A 278 -8.79 -10.19 -1.06
N LYS A 279 -9.12 -8.89 -1.02
CA LYS A 279 -10.51 -8.41 -1.01
C LYS A 279 -11.28 -8.77 -2.28
N ASP A 280 -10.59 -8.94 -3.38
CA ASP A 280 -11.22 -9.28 -4.65
C ASP A 280 -11.88 -10.67 -4.60
N PHE A 281 -11.41 -11.59 -3.76
CA PHE A 281 -12.04 -12.89 -3.54
C PHE A 281 -13.43 -12.77 -2.92
N SER A 282 -13.65 -11.81 -2.03
CA SER A 282 -14.93 -11.58 -1.36
C SER A 282 -15.82 -10.55 -2.04
N SER A 283 -15.29 -9.77 -2.98
CA SER A 283 -16.02 -8.76 -3.76
C SER A 283 -16.27 -9.23 -5.20
N GLN A 284 -15.35 -9.03 -6.13
CA GLN A 284 -15.50 -9.46 -7.53
C GLN A 284 -15.67 -10.98 -7.66
N GLY A 285 -15.03 -11.75 -6.77
CA GLY A 285 -15.12 -13.20 -6.68
C GLY A 285 -16.34 -13.71 -5.90
N ARG A 286 -17.17 -12.83 -5.33
CA ARG A 286 -18.31 -13.22 -4.48
C ARG A 286 -19.23 -14.24 -5.11
N ALA A 287 -19.50 -14.11 -6.41
CA ALA A 287 -20.38 -15.01 -7.16
C ALA A 287 -19.91 -16.48 -7.18
N TYR A 288 -18.64 -16.75 -6.93
CA TYR A 288 -18.16 -18.14 -6.83
C TYR A 288 -18.55 -18.79 -5.49
N PHE A 289 -18.65 -18.01 -4.43
CA PHE A 289 -18.87 -18.46 -3.06
C PHE A 289 -20.30 -18.21 -2.54
N SER A 290 -21.12 -17.42 -3.25
CA SER A 290 -22.47 -17.04 -2.85
C SER A 290 -23.38 -16.92 -4.07
N ASP A 291 -24.70 -17.12 -3.88
CA ASP A 291 -25.71 -16.78 -4.87
C ASP A 291 -26.25 -15.34 -4.70
N ASP A 292 -25.90 -14.71 -3.58
CA ASP A 292 -26.12 -13.29 -3.31
C ASP A 292 -24.87 -12.49 -3.73
N PHE A 293 -24.91 -11.90 -4.93
CA PHE A 293 -23.85 -11.09 -5.51
C PHE A 293 -24.41 -9.97 -6.39
N ASP A 294 -23.63 -8.89 -6.52
CA ASP A 294 -24.00 -7.74 -7.31
C ASP A 294 -23.55 -7.87 -8.78
N PHE A 295 -24.29 -7.21 -9.66
CA PHE A 295 -23.95 -7.09 -11.08
C PHE A 295 -23.22 -5.76 -11.32
N ASP A 296 -22.06 -5.80 -11.97
CA ASP A 296 -21.39 -4.59 -12.45
C ASP A 296 -22.22 -3.93 -13.55
N GLU A 297 -22.57 -2.66 -13.38
CA GLU A 297 -23.40 -1.90 -14.32
C GLU A 297 -22.80 -1.86 -15.73
N THR A 298 -21.48 -1.77 -15.83
CA THR A 298 -20.75 -1.78 -17.11
C THR A 298 -20.87 -3.15 -17.79
N ALA A 299 -20.80 -4.24 -17.01
CA ALA A 299 -20.97 -5.60 -17.51
C ALA A 299 -22.39 -5.79 -18.06
N VAL A 300 -23.42 -5.38 -17.33
CA VAL A 300 -24.82 -5.45 -17.77
C VAL A 300 -25.03 -4.64 -19.04
N SER A 301 -24.61 -3.37 -19.06
CA SER A 301 -24.76 -2.49 -20.21
C SER A 301 -24.05 -3.04 -21.47
N LYS A 302 -22.83 -3.59 -21.29
CA LYS A 302 -22.02 -4.09 -22.38
C LYS A 302 -22.50 -5.42 -22.94
N ASN A 303 -22.86 -6.37 -22.06
CA ASN A 303 -23.00 -7.77 -22.39
C ASN A 303 -24.46 -8.25 -22.44
N LEU A 304 -25.40 -7.54 -21.80
CA LEU A 304 -26.81 -7.93 -21.73
C LEU A 304 -27.72 -6.94 -22.44
N SER A 305 -27.60 -5.63 -22.16
CA SER A 305 -28.57 -4.63 -22.64
C SER A 305 -28.54 -4.37 -24.15
N LYS A 306 -27.47 -4.75 -24.84
CA LYS A 306 -27.30 -4.50 -26.28
C LYS A 306 -28.06 -5.47 -27.18
N GLU A 307 -28.44 -6.62 -26.67
CA GLU A 307 -29.17 -7.65 -27.42
C GLU A 307 -30.42 -8.10 -26.63
N PRO A 308 -31.57 -7.47 -26.87
CA PRO A 308 -32.80 -7.77 -26.13
C PRO A 308 -33.26 -9.23 -26.23
N ARG A 309 -32.94 -9.93 -27.32
CA ARG A 309 -33.28 -11.34 -27.49
C ARG A 309 -32.62 -12.27 -26.49
N LEU A 310 -31.62 -11.81 -25.76
CA LEU A 310 -31.02 -12.58 -24.67
C LEU A 310 -32.04 -12.92 -23.57
N GLN A 311 -33.13 -12.16 -23.45
CA GLN A 311 -34.23 -12.48 -22.51
C GLN A 311 -34.86 -13.86 -22.81
N GLU A 312 -34.99 -14.22 -24.08
CA GLU A 312 -35.52 -15.49 -24.54
C GLU A 312 -34.44 -16.56 -24.67
N TRP A 313 -33.29 -16.16 -25.18
CA TRP A 313 -32.19 -17.06 -25.50
C TRP A 313 -31.44 -17.60 -24.28
N LEU A 314 -31.28 -16.82 -23.20
CA LEU A 314 -30.60 -17.33 -22.02
C LEU A 314 -31.38 -18.46 -21.29
N PRO A 315 -32.69 -18.37 -21.09
CA PRO A 315 -33.50 -19.52 -20.59
C PRO A 315 -33.46 -20.72 -21.52
N GLU A 316 -33.47 -20.54 -22.87
CA GLU A 316 -33.34 -21.62 -23.83
C GLU A 316 -31.94 -22.26 -23.75
N LEU A 317 -30.87 -21.47 -23.70
CA LEU A 317 -29.52 -21.98 -23.46
C LEU A 317 -29.45 -22.78 -22.17
N ALA A 318 -30.07 -22.28 -21.08
CA ALA A 318 -30.11 -22.98 -19.80
C ALA A 318 -30.78 -24.37 -19.95
N THR A 319 -31.86 -24.46 -20.72
CA THR A 319 -32.56 -25.76 -20.99
C THR A 319 -31.63 -26.72 -21.76
N ARG A 320 -30.85 -26.24 -22.71
CA ARG A 320 -29.88 -27.09 -23.42
C ARG A 320 -28.77 -27.57 -22.51
N LEU A 321 -28.26 -26.67 -21.64
CA LEU A 321 -27.23 -27.01 -20.69
C LEU A 321 -27.66 -28.03 -19.63
N GLU A 322 -28.95 -28.13 -19.32
CA GLU A 322 -29.48 -29.20 -18.46
C GLU A 322 -29.25 -30.61 -19.02
N ALA A 323 -29.23 -30.74 -20.35
CA ALA A 323 -29.06 -32.03 -21.03
C ALA A 323 -27.56 -32.36 -21.32
N VAL A 324 -26.62 -31.48 -21.03
CA VAL A 324 -25.21 -31.73 -21.29
C VAL A 324 -24.66 -32.73 -20.28
N ASP A 325 -24.08 -33.83 -20.77
CA ASP A 325 -23.44 -34.87 -19.95
C ASP A 325 -22.23 -35.47 -20.69
N PRO A 326 -21.03 -35.46 -20.12
CA PRO A 326 -20.68 -34.86 -18.83
C PRO A 326 -20.76 -33.31 -18.84
N PHE A 327 -21.00 -32.68 -17.68
CA PHE A 327 -21.03 -31.22 -17.54
C PHE A 327 -19.62 -30.69 -17.26
N ASP A 328 -18.76 -30.72 -18.25
CA ASP A 328 -17.38 -30.23 -18.24
C ASP A 328 -17.20 -29.04 -19.22
N ALA A 329 -16.03 -28.38 -19.13
CA ALA A 329 -15.75 -27.21 -19.94
C ALA A 329 -15.85 -27.47 -21.45
N ALA A 330 -15.42 -28.65 -21.93
CA ALA A 330 -15.43 -29.00 -23.35
C ALA A 330 -16.85 -29.24 -23.87
N SER A 331 -17.65 -30.02 -23.13
CA SER A 331 -19.04 -30.36 -23.50
C SER A 331 -19.94 -29.13 -23.46
N VAL A 332 -19.76 -28.25 -22.46
CA VAL A 332 -20.47 -26.97 -22.36
C VAL A 332 -20.07 -26.03 -23.51
N GLU A 333 -18.77 -25.98 -23.88
CA GLU A 333 -18.33 -25.20 -25.02
C GLU A 333 -19.02 -25.63 -26.33
N VAL A 334 -19.10 -26.93 -26.58
CA VAL A 334 -19.76 -27.44 -27.76
C VAL A 334 -21.26 -27.04 -27.78
N ALA A 335 -21.95 -27.19 -26.64
CA ALA A 335 -23.36 -26.83 -26.55
C ALA A 335 -23.62 -25.33 -26.79
N VAL A 336 -22.81 -24.47 -26.19
CA VAL A 336 -22.89 -22.99 -26.34
C VAL A 336 -22.61 -22.57 -27.79
N ARG A 337 -21.61 -23.17 -28.43
CA ARG A 337 -21.26 -22.84 -29.83
C ARG A 337 -22.33 -23.34 -30.80
N GLN A 338 -22.82 -24.55 -30.64
CA GLN A 338 -23.92 -25.08 -31.46
C GLN A 338 -25.19 -24.22 -31.35
N PHE A 339 -25.53 -23.80 -30.14
CA PHE A 339 -26.67 -22.90 -29.94
C PHE A 339 -26.49 -21.56 -30.64
N ALA A 340 -25.28 -20.98 -30.61
CA ALA A 340 -24.96 -19.76 -31.30
C ALA A 340 -25.06 -19.91 -32.84
N ASP A 341 -24.57 -21.04 -33.38
CA ASP A 341 -24.59 -21.33 -34.81
C ASP A 341 -26.04 -21.52 -35.32
N GLU A 342 -26.88 -22.21 -34.57
CA GLU A 342 -28.31 -22.36 -34.89
C GLU A 342 -29.05 -21.02 -34.97
N LEU A 343 -28.71 -20.09 -34.09
CA LEU A 343 -29.28 -18.74 -34.09
C LEU A 343 -28.56 -17.78 -35.02
N GLN A 344 -27.52 -18.23 -35.75
CA GLN A 344 -26.70 -17.45 -36.66
C GLN A 344 -26.04 -16.22 -36.00
N VAL A 345 -25.59 -16.35 -34.74
CA VAL A 345 -24.92 -15.33 -33.98
C VAL A 345 -23.51 -15.77 -33.56
N LYS A 346 -22.67 -14.85 -33.19
CA LYS A 346 -21.34 -15.17 -32.70
C LYS A 346 -21.41 -15.78 -31.30
N ALA A 347 -20.72 -16.89 -31.05
CA ALA A 347 -20.64 -17.54 -29.75
C ALA A 347 -20.18 -16.59 -28.62
N GLY A 348 -19.37 -15.59 -28.95
CA GLY A 348 -18.95 -14.55 -28.01
C GLY A 348 -20.09 -13.78 -27.36
N LEU A 349 -21.26 -13.71 -27.99
CA LEU A 349 -22.47 -13.11 -27.40
C LEU A 349 -22.89 -13.90 -26.15
N PHE A 350 -23.06 -15.21 -26.29
CA PHE A 350 -23.46 -16.08 -25.16
C PHE A 350 -22.37 -16.24 -24.12
N ILE A 351 -21.09 -16.30 -24.51
CA ILE A 351 -19.95 -16.36 -23.59
C ILE A 351 -19.94 -15.13 -22.68
N ASN A 352 -20.11 -13.93 -23.24
CA ASN A 352 -20.10 -12.70 -22.47
C ASN A 352 -21.39 -12.51 -21.65
N ALA A 353 -22.55 -12.84 -22.22
CA ALA A 353 -23.81 -12.79 -21.50
C ALA A 353 -23.79 -13.75 -20.31
N SER A 354 -23.41 -15.02 -20.52
CA SER A 354 -23.28 -16.01 -19.46
C SER A 354 -22.29 -15.57 -18.38
N ARG A 355 -21.16 -14.96 -18.75
CA ARG A 355 -20.21 -14.42 -17.77
C ARG A 355 -20.89 -13.44 -16.84
N THR A 356 -21.59 -12.46 -17.39
CA THR A 356 -22.28 -11.45 -16.58
C THR A 356 -23.38 -12.10 -15.73
N MET A 357 -24.16 -13.03 -16.29
CA MET A 357 -25.20 -13.72 -15.53
C MET A 357 -24.67 -14.60 -14.40
N LEU A 358 -23.57 -15.30 -14.62
CA LEU A 358 -23.02 -16.25 -13.65
C LEU A 358 -22.13 -15.58 -12.60
N THR A 359 -21.48 -14.46 -12.93
CA THR A 359 -20.46 -13.85 -12.05
C THR A 359 -20.70 -12.38 -11.72
N GLY A 360 -21.67 -11.73 -12.34
CA GLY A 360 -21.89 -10.30 -12.25
C GLY A 360 -20.84 -9.44 -12.97
N GLN A 361 -19.80 -10.03 -13.56
CA GLN A 361 -18.62 -9.33 -14.06
C GLN A 361 -18.54 -9.34 -15.60
N ALA A 362 -17.86 -8.31 -16.17
CA ALA A 362 -17.58 -8.25 -17.61
C ALA A 362 -16.34 -9.07 -18.01
N VAL A 363 -15.42 -9.29 -17.09
CA VAL A 363 -14.12 -9.96 -17.30
C VAL A 363 -13.94 -11.04 -16.26
N GLY A 364 -13.25 -12.11 -16.63
CA GLY A 364 -13.00 -13.22 -15.71
C GLY A 364 -12.19 -14.34 -16.37
N PRO A 365 -12.08 -15.49 -15.74
CA PRO A 365 -11.46 -16.69 -16.29
C PRO A 365 -12.18 -17.21 -17.54
N SER A 366 -11.72 -18.33 -18.10
CA SER A 366 -12.44 -19.03 -19.16
C SER A 366 -13.88 -19.31 -18.73
N MET A 367 -14.86 -18.89 -19.55
CA MET A 367 -16.26 -19.03 -19.19
C MET A 367 -16.67 -20.49 -19.06
N PHE A 368 -16.07 -21.36 -19.84
CA PHE A 368 -16.37 -22.80 -19.81
C PHE A 368 -15.84 -23.46 -18.52
N GLU A 369 -14.67 -23.05 -18.04
CA GLU A 369 -14.17 -23.47 -16.74
C GLU A 369 -15.03 -22.92 -15.58
N VAL A 370 -15.61 -21.73 -15.73
CA VAL A 370 -16.56 -21.17 -14.77
C VAL A 370 -17.85 -22.00 -14.71
N PHE A 371 -18.38 -22.42 -15.86
CA PHE A 371 -19.53 -23.33 -15.92
C PHE A 371 -19.26 -24.65 -15.20
N GLU A 372 -18.12 -25.29 -15.51
CA GLU A 372 -17.72 -26.54 -14.89
C GLU A 372 -17.53 -26.38 -13.37
N LEU A 373 -16.91 -25.27 -12.91
CA LEU A 373 -16.68 -25.01 -11.50
C LEU A 373 -17.99 -24.77 -10.73
N LEU A 374 -18.91 -23.96 -11.29
CA LEU A 374 -20.20 -23.66 -10.65
C LEU A 374 -21.16 -24.85 -10.71
N GLY A 375 -20.96 -25.74 -11.68
CA GLY A 375 -21.81 -26.88 -11.90
C GLY A 375 -23.13 -26.57 -12.63
N ARG A 376 -23.80 -27.63 -13.06
CA ARG A 376 -25.04 -27.55 -13.88
C ARG A 376 -26.14 -26.75 -13.17
N GLU A 377 -26.49 -27.12 -11.95
CA GLU A 377 -27.62 -26.52 -11.23
C GLU A 377 -27.49 -25.00 -11.06
N ARG A 378 -26.38 -24.55 -10.52
CA ARG A 378 -26.14 -23.10 -10.29
C ARG A 378 -26.10 -22.34 -11.61
N SER A 379 -25.46 -22.89 -12.64
CA SER A 379 -25.34 -22.25 -13.94
C SER A 379 -26.73 -22.07 -14.60
N VAL A 380 -27.56 -23.13 -14.62
CA VAL A 380 -28.90 -23.08 -15.16
C VAL A 380 -29.81 -22.13 -14.40
N LEU A 381 -29.77 -22.19 -13.05
CA LEU A 381 -30.55 -21.29 -12.20
C LEU A 381 -30.22 -19.83 -12.49
N ARG A 382 -28.94 -19.49 -12.56
CA ARG A 382 -28.49 -18.11 -12.80
C ARG A 382 -28.78 -17.59 -14.19
N LEU A 383 -28.73 -18.45 -15.22
CA LEU A 383 -29.12 -18.04 -16.58
C LEU A 383 -30.63 -17.74 -16.69
N ARG A 384 -31.47 -18.45 -15.90
CA ARG A 384 -32.91 -18.21 -15.85
C ARG A 384 -33.30 -17.02 -14.96
N SER A 385 -32.57 -16.76 -13.88
CA SER A 385 -32.90 -15.69 -12.94
C SER A 385 -32.62 -14.27 -13.46
N GLY A 386 -31.86 -14.12 -14.56
CA GLY A 386 -31.51 -12.83 -15.15
C GLY A 386 -32.63 -12.13 -15.93
N VAL A 387 -33.71 -12.82 -16.25
CA VAL A 387 -34.84 -12.27 -17.03
C VAL A 387 -35.46 -10.99 -16.42
N PRO A 388 -35.63 -10.84 -15.10
CA PRO A 388 -36.20 -9.63 -14.51
C PRO A 388 -35.37 -8.35 -14.75
N TRP A 389 -34.05 -8.47 -14.99
CA TRP A 389 -33.16 -7.34 -15.20
C TRP A 389 -33.44 -6.57 -16.52
N PHE A 390 -33.96 -7.27 -17.51
CA PHE A 390 -34.31 -6.64 -18.79
C PHE A 390 -35.62 -5.84 -18.73
N ALA A 391 -36.50 -6.13 -17.77
CA ALA A 391 -37.78 -5.45 -17.62
C ALA A 391 -37.70 -3.99 -17.13
N SER A 392 -36.60 -3.63 -16.44
CA SER A 392 -36.41 -2.27 -15.89
C SER A 392 -35.73 -1.28 -16.85
N THR A 393 -35.11 -1.75 -17.93
CA THR A 393 -34.37 -0.89 -18.87
C THR A 393 -35.21 -0.35 -20.03
N SER A 394 -36.46 -0.81 -20.20
CA SER A 394 -37.34 -0.40 -21.30
C SER A 394 -38.23 0.83 -21.02
N LEU A 395 -38.14 1.44 -19.84
CA LEU A 395 -39.03 2.55 -19.43
C LEU A 395 -38.27 3.80 -18.95
N SER A 396 -37.40 4.38 -19.79
CA SER A 396 -37.07 5.82 -19.63
C SER A 396 -36.41 6.44 -20.87
N HIS A 397 -37.17 6.58 -21.94
CA HIS A 397 -36.95 7.69 -22.86
C HIS A 397 -38.08 8.68 -22.69
N PRO A 398 -37.89 9.85 -22.08
CA PRO A 398 -38.83 10.92 -22.22
C PRO A 398 -38.76 11.42 -23.67
N VAL A 399 -39.83 11.21 -24.39
CA VAL A 399 -40.08 11.89 -25.68
C VAL A 399 -40.00 13.39 -25.41
N LYS A 400 -38.99 14.03 -25.96
CA LYS A 400 -38.97 15.49 -26.07
C LYS A 400 -40.02 15.88 -27.10
N THR A 401 -41.16 16.31 -26.61
CA THR A 401 -42.12 17.07 -27.43
C THR A 401 -41.69 18.52 -27.46
N GLY A 402 -41.56 19.01 -28.67
CA GLY A 402 -41.77 20.39 -29.11
C GLY A 402 -40.90 21.50 -28.59
#